data_c7167717ca680c49282f5b18da5c3dbd
#
_entry.id   c7167717ca680c49282f5b18da5c3dbd
#
_cell.length_a   1.000
_cell.length_b   1.000
_cell.length_c   1.000
_cell.angle_alpha   90.00
_cell.angle_beta   90.00
_cell.angle_gamma   90.00
#
_symmetry.space_group_name_H-M   'P 1'
#
loop_
_entity.id
_entity.type
_entity.pdbx_description
1 polymer ?
#
loop_
_entity_poly.entity_id
_entity_poly.type
_entity_poly.pdbx_seq_one_letter_code
_entity_poly.pdbx_strand_id
1 'polypeptide(L)'
;MMRFISLAGCALAGIFSACLVQPLAAQTAEQLTFIPAGGRTLLSNIVASKPSADELKPLLTGKHSREEWSAYLKSRSQALPAVQRLNDKEQATLADYLSYHMPLPQVPANMARTDWTRTLPKDGRDLSLDNCQGCHIITVVVTQERTKKAWLGTLSTPSHAVIKMTPAERDELASYLVLNAGIPIEQVPEELRASGATY
;
A
#
# COMPACT_ATOMS: atom_id res chain seq x y z
N MET A 1 46.64 -73.23 9.34
CA MET A 1 46.10 -72.28 10.38
C MET A 1 45.93 -70.93 9.72
N MET A 2 44.73 -70.60 9.26
CA MET A 2 44.40 -69.28 8.64
C MET A 2 43.53 -68.54 9.59
N ARG A 3 43.97 -67.35 10.04
CA ARG A 3 43.17 -66.44 10.88
C ARG A 3 42.42 -65.45 9.98
N PHE A 4 41.11 -65.48 10.03
CA PHE A 4 40.26 -64.45 9.42
C PHE A 4 40.16 -63.27 10.36
N ILE A 5 40.49 -62.07 9.84
CA ILE A 5 40.29 -60.79 10.51
C ILE A 5 39.00 -60.19 9.97
N SER A 6 38.01 -60.04 10.88
CA SER A 6 36.71 -59.41 10.60
C SER A 6 36.86 -57.91 10.73
N LEU A 7 36.59 -57.16 9.64
CA LEU A 7 36.51 -55.69 9.63
C LEU A 7 35.07 -55.27 9.86
N ALA A 8 34.81 -54.69 11.03
CA ALA A 8 33.52 -54.05 11.33
C ALA A 8 33.51 -52.65 10.69
N GLY A 9 32.64 -52.44 9.71
CA GLY A 9 32.38 -51.14 9.11
C GLY A 9 31.38 -50.33 9.94
N CYS A 10 31.82 -49.20 10.50
CA CYS A 10 30.94 -48.19 11.08
C CYS A 10 30.28 -47.35 9.97
N ALA A 11 29.00 -47.53 9.76
CA ALA A 11 28.18 -46.69 8.91
C ALA A 11 27.79 -45.42 9.71
N LEU A 12 28.37 -44.27 9.35
CA LEU A 12 27.97 -42.95 9.83
C LEU A 12 26.74 -42.49 9.04
N ALA A 13 25.59 -42.57 9.67
CA ALA A 13 24.33 -41.98 9.15
C ALA A 13 24.40 -40.47 9.34
N GLY A 14 24.69 -39.72 8.29
CA GLY A 14 24.61 -38.27 8.26
C GLY A 14 23.12 -37.84 8.26
N ILE A 15 22.67 -37.24 9.34
CA ILE A 15 21.34 -36.60 9.41
C ILE A 15 21.45 -35.27 8.65
N PHE A 16 21.00 -35.26 7.41
CA PHE A 16 20.74 -34.02 6.68
C PHE A 16 19.48 -33.35 7.28
N SER A 17 19.67 -32.35 8.15
CA SER A 17 18.61 -31.48 8.60
C SER A 17 18.24 -30.55 7.44
N ALA A 18 17.23 -30.92 6.67
CA ALA A 18 16.65 -30.03 5.67
C ALA A 18 15.96 -28.87 6.39
N CYS A 19 16.60 -27.69 6.41
CA CYS A 19 15.92 -26.44 6.75
C CYS A 19 14.80 -26.22 5.73
N LEU A 20 13.59 -26.53 6.11
CA LEU A 20 12.38 -26.15 5.38
C LEU A 20 12.26 -24.63 5.45
N VAL A 21 12.78 -23.93 4.44
CA VAL A 21 12.45 -22.51 4.20
C VAL A 21 10.97 -22.49 3.81
N GLN A 22 10.10 -22.22 4.78
CA GLN A 22 8.69 -21.97 4.50
C GLN A 22 8.61 -20.69 3.66
N PRO A 23 7.98 -20.72 2.48
CA PRO A 23 7.71 -19.49 1.75
C PRO A 23 6.83 -18.60 2.66
N LEU A 24 7.24 -17.34 2.84
CA LEU A 24 6.37 -16.35 3.46
C LEU A 24 5.07 -16.33 2.67
N ALA A 25 3.99 -16.82 3.26
CA ALA A 25 2.69 -16.80 2.62
C ALA A 25 2.34 -15.34 2.30
N ALA A 26 2.08 -15.04 1.03
CA ALA A 26 1.65 -13.71 0.63
C ALA A 26 0.39 -13.35 1.43
N GLN A 27 0.39 -12.18 2.07
CA GLN A 27 -0.74 -11.71 2.85
C GLN A 27 -1.96 -11.54 1.95
N THR A 28 -3.10 -12.04 2.38
CA THR A 28 -4.34 -11.93 1.62
C THR A 28 -4.87 -10.50 1.66
N ALA A 29 -5.64 -10.10 0.64
CA ALA A 29 -6.28 -8.78 0.60
C ALA A 29 -7.17 -8.54 1.85
N GLU A 30 -7.78 -9.61 2.39
CA GLU A 30 -8.61 -9.56 3.59
C GLU A 30 -7.80 -9.23 4.85
N GLN A 31 -6.61 -9.79 4.98
CA GLN A 31 -5.69 -9.50 6.09
C GLN A 31 -5.17 -8.06 6.09
N LEU A 32 -5.22 -7.38 4.94
CA LEU A 32 -4.72 -6.00 4.76
C LEU A 32 -5.83 -4.93 4.85
N THR A 33 -7.05 -5.31 5.25
CA THR A 33 -8.19 -4.37 5.38
C THR A 33 -8.02 -3.36 6.52
N PHE A 34 -7.17 -3.64 7.50
CA PHE A 34 -6.85 -2.71 8.58
C PHE A 34 -6.02 -1.50 8.09
N ILE A 35 -5.37 -1.61 6.93
CA ILE A 35 -4.63 -0.50 6.31
C ILE A 35 -5.63 0.39 5.59
N PRO A 36 -5.69 1.70 5.91
CA PRO A 36 -6.65 2.63 5.31
C PRO A 36 -6.62 2.60 3.78
N ALA A 37 -7.78 2.79 3.18
CA ALA A 37 -7.91 2.83 1.74
C ALA A 37 -7.05 3.95 1.14
N GLY A 38 -6.37 3.67 0.04
CA GLY A 38 -5.66 4.68 -0.74
C GLY A 38 -6.60 5.44 -1.67
N GLY A 39 -6.10 6.55 -2.23
CA GLY A 39 -6.91 7.43 -3.07
C GLY A 39 -7.45 6.76 -4.33
N ARG A 40 -6.73 5.81 -4.91
CA ARG A 40 -7.19 4.99 -6.03
C ARG A 40 -8.46 4.21 -5.69
N THR A 41 -8.46 3.55 -4.53
CA THR A 41 -9.64 2.81 -4.05
C THR A 41 -10.80 3.77 -3.77
N LEU A 42 -10.54 4.90 -3.12
CA LEU A 42 -11.56 5.90 -2.81
C LEU A 42 -12.19 6.47 -4.09
N LEU A 43 -11.38 6.83 -5.09
CA LEU A 43 -11.89 7.31 -6.38
C LEU A 43 -12.65 6.20 -7.14
N SER A 44 -12.16 4.96 -7.12
CA SER A 44 -12.86 3.82 -7.72
C SER A 44 -14.26 3.61 -7.11
N ASN A 45 -14.38 3.76 -5.79
CA ASN A 45 -15.67 3.67 -5.09
C ASN A 45 -16.62 4.81 -5.46
N ILE A 46 -16.10 6.04 -5.66
CA ILE A 46 -16.89 7.16 -6.15
C ILE A 46 -17.42 6.84 -7.56
N VAL A 47 -16.57 6.37 -8.44
CA VAL A 47 -16.98 5.99 -9.81
C VAL A 47 -17.99 4.84 -9.79
N ALA A 48 -17.78 3.84 -8.94
CA ALA A 48 -18.70 2.71 -8.78
C ALA A 48 -20.10 3.13 -8.27
N SER A 49 -20.21 4.29 -7.60
CA SER A 49 -21.50 4.85 -7.20
C SER A 49 -22.30 5.46 -8.38
N LYS A 50 -21.72 5.41 -9.60
CA LYS A 50 -22.33 5.87 -10.86
C LYS A 50 -22.78 7.34 -10.84
N PRO A 51 -21.90 8.29 -10.47
CA PRO A 51 -22.18 9.69 -10.62
C PRO A 51 -22.45 10.03 -12.11
N SER A 52 -23.11 11.14 -12.37
CA SER A 52 -23.25 11.64 -13.74
C SER A 52 -21.89 11.96 -14.37
N ALA A 53 -21.83 11.99 -15.68
CA ALA A 53 -20.57 12.35 -16.39
C ALA A 53 -20.09 13.76 -16.02
N ASP A 54 -21.01 14.69 -15.79
CA ASP A 54 -20.70 16.08 -15.40
C ASP A 54 -20.12 16.17 -13.98
N GLU A 55 -20.52 15.27 -13.08
CA GLU A 55 -19.97 15.18 -11.72
C GLU A 55 -18.61 14.49 -11.70
N LEU A 56 -18.43 13.46 -12.52
CA LEU A 56 -17.17 12.68 -12.57
C LEU A 56 -16.07 13.39 -13.34
N LYS A 57 -16.40 14.04 -14.47
CA LYS A 57 -15.43 14.68 -15.35
C LYS A 57 -14.47 15.62 -14.62
N PRO A 58 -14.91 16.54 -13.73
CA PRO A 58 -14.00 17.42 -13.01
C PRO A 58 -12.98 16.67 -12.14
N LEU A 59 -13.38 15.53 -11.54
CA LEU A 59 -12.47 14.69 -10.74
C LEU A 59 -11.37 14.03 -11.58
N LEU A 60 -11.61 13.79 -12.86
CA LEU A 60 -10.68 13.10 -13.75
C LEU A 60 -9.83 14.05 -14.59
N THR A 61 -10.31 15.29 -14.83
CA THR A 61 -9.67 16.26 -15.74
C THR A 61 -9.20 17.54 -15.05
N GLY A 62 -9.57 17.75 -13.78
CA GLY A 62 -9.16 18.92 -13.01
C GLY A 62 -7.65 18.89 -12.71
N LYS A 63 -7.02 20.07 -12.64
CA LYS A 63 -5.64 20.21 -12.18
C LYS A 63 -5.64 21.19 -11.02
N HIS A 64 -5.44 20.67 -9.81
CA HIS A 64 -5.49 21.44 -8.58
C HIS A 64 -4.39 21.00 -7.62
N SER A 65 -3.99 21.88 -6.72
CA SER A 65 -3.18 21.51 -5.56
C SER A 65 -4.00 20.63 -4.60
N ARG A 66 -3.33 20.03 -3.65
CA ARG A 66 -3.97 19.24 -2.60
C ARG A 66 -5.01 20.06 -1.81
N GLU A 67 -4.68 21.30 -1.48
CA GLU A 67 -5.55 22.21 -0.73
C GLU A 67 -6.80 22.57 -1.55
N GLU A 68 -6.61 22.87 -2.84
CA GLU A 68 -7.72 23.14 -3.76
C GLU A 68 -8.60 21.90 -3.96
N TRP A 69 -8.02 20.70 -4.08
CA TRP A 69 -8.77 19.45 -4.13
C TRP A 69 -9.57 19.23 -2.83
N SER A 70 -8.95 19.48 -1.68
CA SER A 70 -9.66 19.37 -0.39
C SER A 70 -10.86 20.31 -0.32
N ALA A 71 -10.70 21.56 -0.74
CA ALA A 71 -11.79 22.53 -0.83
C ALA A 71 -12.87 22.09 -1.83
N TYR A 72 -12.46 21.61 -3.01
CA TYR A 72 -13.38 21.09 -4.03
C TYR A 72 -14.21 19.92 -3.49
N LEU A 73 -13.60 18.90 -2.89
CA LEU A 73 -14.30 17.74 -2.35
C LEU A 73 -15.31 18.14 -1.27
N LYS A 74 -14.94 19.06 -0.37
CA LYS A 74 -15.85 19.61 0.65
C LYS A 74 -17.04 20.33 0.02
N SER A 75 -16.81 21.14 -1.02
CA SER A 75 -17.89 21.86 -1.72
C SER A 75 -18.85 20.94 -2.48
N ARG A 76 -18.38 19.75 -2.90
CA ARG A 76 -19.14 18.75 -3.66
C ARG A 76 -19.75 17.65 -2.82
N SER A 77 -19.49 17.62 -1.53
CA SER A 77 -19.97 16.55 -0.64
C SER A 77 -21.49 16.36 -0.69
N GLN A 78 -22.26 17.42 -0.85
CA GLN A 78 -23.73 17.34 -0.97
C GLN A 78 -24.20 16.80 -2.33
N ALA A 79 -23.47 17.11 -3.41
CA ALA A 79 -23.82 16.67 -4.77
C ALA A 79 -23.33 15.25 -5.07
N LEU A 80 -22.27 14.81 -4.39
CA LEU A 80 -21.65 13.49 -4.56
C LEU A 80 -21.82 12.66 -3.28
N PRO A 81 -22.88 11.85 -3.14
CA PRO A 81 -23.14 11.07 -1.91
C PRO A 81 -21.96 10.13 -1.54
N ALA A 82 -21.17 9.69 -2.52
CA ALA A 82 -19.99 8.89 -2.26
C ALA A 82 -18.89 9.70 -1.57
N VAL A 83 -18.72 10.98 -1.91
CA VAL A 83 -17.77 11.89 -1.25
C VAL A 83 -18.27 12.25 0.15
N GLN A 84 -19.59 12.46 0.31
CA GLN A 84 -20.19 12.76 1.61
C GLN A 84 -19.95 11.67 2.66
N ARG A 85 -19.86 10.40 2.23
CA ARG A 85 -19.60 9.26 3.12
C ARG A 85 -18.14 9.14 3.56
N LEU A 86 -17.23 9.84 2.93
CA LEU A 86 -15.82 9.83 3.30
C LEU A 86 -15.63 10.63 4.60
N ASN A 87 -14.88 10.06 5.54
CA ASN A 87 -14.42 10.80 6.70
C ASN A 87 -13.31 11.80 6.32
N ASP A 88 -12.91 12.68 7.23
CA ASP A 88 -11.92 13.74 6.97
C ASP A 88 -10.56 13.17 6.49
N LYS A 89 -10.13 12.04 7.04
CA LYS A 89 -8.87 11.36 6.66
C LYS A 89 -8.95 10.81 5.24
N GLU A 90 -10.05 10.16 4.89
CA GLU A 90 -10.30 9.64 3.55
C GLU A 90 -10.41 10.77 2.52
N GLN A 91 -11.08 11.88 2.86
CA GLN A 91 -11.13 13.06 1.99
C GLN A 91 -9.73 13.66 1.77
N ALA A 92 -8.92 13.75 2.83
CA ALA A 92 -7.54 14.21 2.71
C ALA A 92 -6.68 13.27 1.86
N THR A 93 -6.85 11.95 2.02
CA THR A 93 -6.16 10.92 1.22
C THR A 93 -6.57 10.99 -0.25
N LEU A 94 -7.85 11.20 -0.53
CA LEU A 94 -8.35 11.37 -1.90
C LEU A 94 -7.81 12.67 -2.52
N ALA A 95 -7.85 13.80 -1.79
CA ALA A 95 -7.32 15.07 -2.27
C ALA A 95 -5.82 14.98 -2.58
N ASP A 96 -5.05 14.31 -1.74
CA ASP A 96 -3.63 14.06 -1.95
C ASP A 96 -3.40 13.27 -3.25
N TYR A 97 -4.10 12.13 -3.42
CA TYR A 97 -4.04 11.31 -4.63
C TYR A 97 -4.39 12.10 -5.91
N LEU A 98 -5.48 12.84 -5.89
CA LEU A 98 -5.89 13.66 -7.04
C LEU A 98 -4.84 14.70 -7.41
N SER A 99 -4.12 15.26 -6.44
CA SER A 99 -3.06 16.24 -6.70
C SER A 99 -1.84 15.64 -7.41
N TYR A 100 -1.54 14.36 -7.21
CA TYR A 100 -0.45 13.66 -7.90
C TYR A 100 -0.82 13.21 -9.31
N HIS A 101 -2.07 12.79 -9.51
CA HIS A 101 -2.44 12.00 -10.70
C HIS A 101 -3.38 12.70 -11.67
N MET A 102 -4.01 13.81 -11.27
CA MET A 102 -4.94 14.50 -12.17
C MET A 102 -4.29 15.72 -12.83
N PRO A 103 -4.63 16.02 -14.08
CA PRO A 103 -5.61 15.31 -14.93
C PRO A 103 -5.10 13.95 -15.42
N LEU A 104 -6.02 12.99 -15.61
CA LEU A 104 -5.66 11.74 -16.28
C LEU A 104 -5.17 12.03 -17.71
N PRO A 105 -4.09 11.38 -18.17
CA PRO A 105 -3.60 11.55 -19.54
C PRO A 105 -4.67 11.23 -20.60
N GLN A 106 -5.52 10.26 -20.28
CA GLN A 106 -6.64 9.87 -21.13
C GLN A 106 -7.83 9.45 -20.26
N VAL A 107 -8.95 10.12 -20.43
CA VAL A 107 -10.22 9.72 -19.81
C VAL A 107 -10.89 8.68 -20.70
N PRO A 108 -11.27 7.51 -20.17
CA PRO A 108 -11.94 6.47 -20.95
C PRO A 108 -13.25 6.96 -21.55
N ALA A 109 -13.48 6.69 -22.87
CA ALA A 109 -14.69 7.05 -23.55
C ALA A 109 -15.94 6.36 -22.99
N ASN A 110 -15.78 5.12 -22.46
CA ASN A 110 -16.86 4.37 -21.84
C ASN A 110 -16.60 4.20 -20.33
N MET A 111 -16.83 5.25 -19.58
CA MET A 111 -16.62 5.28 -18.12
C MET A 111 -17.39 4.19 -17.37
N ALA A 112 -18.59 3.83 -17.84
CA ALA A 112 -19.44 2.83 -17.18
C ALA A 112 -18.92 1.39 -17.28
N ARG A 113 -18.07 1.10 -18.27
CA ARG A 113 -17.49 -0.24 -18.51
C ARG A 113 -15.99 -0.30 -18.22
N THR A 114 -15.40 0.78 -17.78
CA THR A 114 -13.97 0.86 -17.48
C THR A 114 -13.64 0.12 -16.20
N ASP A 115 -12.61 -0.72 -16.24
CA ASP A 115 -11.98 -1.25 -15.03
C ASP A 115 -11.11 -0.15 -14.40
N TRP A 116 -11.69 0.61 -13.49
CA TRP A 116 -11.04 1.75 -12.85
C TRP A 116 -9.87 1.34 -11.96
N THR A 117 -9.90 0.13 -11.40
CA THR A 117 -8.80 -0.36 -10.56
C THR A 117 -7.52 -0.58 -11.36
N ARG A 118 -7.65 -0.84 -12.67
CA ARG A 118 -6.52 -0.97 -13.60
C ARG A 118 -6.19 0.32 -14.34
N THR A 119 -7.18 1.19 -14.53
CA THR A 119 -7.04 2.43 -15.30
C THR A 119 -6.41 3.53 -14.47
N LEU A 120 -6.76 3.61 -13.20
CA LEU A 120 -6.22 4.62 -12.29
C LEU A 120 -4.78 4.28 -11.89
N PRO A 121 -3.89 5.28 -11.82
CA PRO A 121 -2.52 5.11 -11.33
C PRO A 121 -2.48 4.50 -9.94
N LYS A 122 -1.39 3.79 -9.63
CA LYS A 122 -1.13 3.30 -8.27
C LYS A 122 -1.02 4.47 -7.31
N ASP A 123 -1.50 4.29 -6.10
CA ASP A 123 -1.42 5.29 -5.03
C ASP A 123 -0.39 4.93 -3.96
N GLY A 124 -0.24 5.77 -2.95
CA GLY A 124 0.71 5.53 -1.87
C GLY A 124 0.45 4.24 -1.06
N ARG A 125 -0.82 3.76 -0.98
CA ARG A 125 -1.14 2.46 -0.39
C ARG A 125 -0.57 1.32 -1.24
N ASP A 126 -0.80 1.36 -2.53
CA ASP A 126 -0.27 0.37 -3.47
C ASP A 126 1.25 0.36 -3.44
N LEU A 127 1.87 1.56 -3.46
CA LEU A 127 3.32 1.71 -3.38
C LEU A 127 3.87 1.12 -2.07
N SER A 128 3.17 1.28 -0.94
CA SER A 128 3.59 0.69 0.33
C SER A 128 3.52 -0.83 0.30
N LEU A 129 2.44 -1.39 -0.22
CA LEU A 129 2.24 -2.84 -0.31
C LEU A 129 3.21 -3.49 -1.30
N ASP A 130 3.46 -2.86 -2.43
CA ASP A 130 4.34 -3.40 -3.47
C ASP A 130 5.82 -3.35 -3.09
N ASN A 131 6.24 -2.31 -2.36
CA ASN A 131 7.66 -2.04 -2.16
C ASN A 131 8.17 -2.30 -0.74
N CYS A 132 7.31 -2.28 0.28
CA CYS A 132 7.78 -2.45 1.67
C CYS A 132 7.76 -3.91 2.13
N GLN A 133 6.83 -4.72 1.61
CA GLN A 133 6.65 -6.11 2.05
C GLN A 133 7.77 -7.06 1.62
N GLY A 134 8.62 -6.66 0.69
CA GLY A 134 9.77 -7.47 0.27
C GLY A 134 10.86 -7.63 1.36
N CYS A 135 10.93 -6.68 2.30
CA CYS A 135 11.95 -6.65 3.36
C CYS A 135 11.36 -6.60 4.77
N HIS A 136 10.13 -6.10 4.91
CA HIS A 136 9.44 -5.92 6.20
C HIS A 136 8.06 -6.54 6.15
N ILE A 137 7.55 -6.99 7.28
CA ILE A 137 6.10 -7.12 7.40
C ILE A 137 5.50 -5.70 7.38
N ILE A 138 4.41 -5.51 6.66
CA ILE A 138 3.82 -4.18 6.43
C ILE A 138 3.49 -3.45 7.73
N THR A 139 3.19 -4.18 8.79
CA THR A 139 2.90 -3.67 10.12
C THR A 139 4.00 -2.75 10.66
N VAL A 140 5.28 -3.11 10.46
CA VAL A 140 6.42 -2.29 10.87
C VAL A 140 6.41 -0.90 10.21
N VAL A 141 5.78 -0.78 9.05
CA VAL A 141 5.68 0.50 8.33
C VAL A 141 4.45 1.28 8.79
N VAL A 142 3.27 0.62 8.76
CA VAL A 142 2.00 1.34 8.95
C VAL A 142 1.66 1.68 10.40
N THR A 143 2.37 1.10 11.37
CA THR A 143 2.22 1.46 12.79
C THR A 143 3.10 2.65 13.21
N GLN A 144 4.01 3.13 12.35
CA GLN A 144 4.89 4.24 12.68
C GLN A 144 4.27 5.59 12.33
N GLU A 145 4.23 6.49 13.29
CA GLU A 145 3.87 7.88 13.08
C GLU A 145 5.13 8.71 12.84
N ARG A 146 5.25 9.31 11.64
CA ARG A 146 6.41 10.12 11.24
C ARG A 146 5.99 11.31 10.39
N THR A 147 6.83 12.36 10.42
CA THR A 147 6.69 13.49 9.47
C THR A 147 7.06 13.06 8.05
N LYS A 148 6.57 13.78 7.04
CA LYS A 148 6.93 13.55 5.63
C LYS A 148 8.44 13.60 5.41
N LYS A 149 9.13 14.57 6.04
CA LYS A 149 10.60 14.69 6.00
C LYS A 149 11.29 13.43 6.53
N ALA A 150 10.79 12.86 7.64
CA ALA A 150 11.36 11.65 8.22
C ALA A 150 11.12 10.43 7.32
N TRP A 151 9.94 10.30 6.71
CA TRP A 151 9.66 9.25 5.72
C TRP A 151 10.57 9.35 4.51
N LEU A 152 10.70 10.54 3.92
CA LEU A 152 11.60 10.78 2.78
C LEU A 152 13.06 10.50 3.13
N GLY A 153 13.49 10.85 4.36
CA GLY A 153 14.82 10.50 4.86
C GLY A 153 15.03 8.99 4.90
N THR A 154 14.07 8.23 5.43
CA THR A 154 14.12 6.76 5.44
C THR A 154 14.19 6.18 4.02
N LEU A 155 13.32 6.65 3.13
CA LEU A 155 13.26 6.18 1.73
C LEU A 155 14.52 6.53 0.93
N SER A 156 15.34 7.45 1.41
CA SER A 156 16.61 7.87 0.77
C SER A 156 17.84 7.15 1.33
N THR A 157 17.70 6.32 2.37
CA THR A 157 18.84 5.52 2.89
C THR A 157 19.33 4.51 1.85
N PRO A 158 20.60 4.10 1.89
CA PRO A 158 21.16 3.17 0.91
C PRO A 158 20.35 1.88 0.71
N SER A 159 19.81 1.32 1.80
CA SER A 159 18.97 0.11 1.76
C SER A 159 17.64 0.30 1.05
N HIS A 160 17.08 1.51 1.05
CA HIS A 160 15.80 1.84 0.39
C HIS A 160 15.99 2.54 -0.96
N ALA A 161 17.15 3.16 -1.19
CA ALA A 161 17.45 3.85 -2.45
C ALA A 161 17.48 2.89 -3.65
N VAL A 162 17.77 1.61 -3.42
CA VAL A 162 17.78 0.56 -4.45
C VAL A 162 16.38 0.15 -4.92
N ILE A 163 15.33 0.49 -4.16
CA ILE A 163 13.94 0.22 -4.55
C ILE A 163 13.59 1.09 -5.76
N LYS A 164 13.09 0.47 -6.82
CA LYS A 164 12.77 1.14 -8.08
C LYS A 164 11.49 1.97 -7.94
N MET A 165 11.62 3.14 -7.38
CA MET A 165 10.56 4.17 -7.31
C MET A 165 11.12 5.49 -7.82
N THR A 166 10.31 6.22 -8.57
CA THR A 166 10.61 7.60 -8.99
C THR A 166 10.60 8.55 -7.78
N PRO A 167 11.21 9.74 -7.88
CA PRO A 167 11.09 10.76 -6.83
C PRO A 167 9.62 11.13 -6.51
N ALA A 168 8.74 11.17 -7.52
CA ALA A 168 7.32 11.46 -7.34
C ALA A 168 6.61 10.35 -6.55
N GLU A 169 6.85 9.07 -6.88
CA GLU A 169 6.29 7.94 -6.14
C GLU A 169 6.78 7.89 -4.69
N ARG A 170 8.04 8.25 -4.43
CA ARG A 170 8.57 8.35 -3.04
C ARG A 170 7.88 9.46 -2.26
N ASP A 171 7.64 10.59 -2.90
CA ASP A 171 6.96 11.73 -2.30
C ASP A 171 5.49 11.42 -2.01
N GLU A 172 4.79 10.75 -2.92
CA GLU A 172 3.42 10.28 -2.76
C GLU A 172 3.30 9.20 -1.66
N LEU A 173 4.19 8.20 -1.66
CA LEU A 173 4.25 7.19 -0.61
C LEU A 173 4.44 7.85 0.77
N ALA A 174 5.38 8.78 0.90
CA ALA A 174 5.62 9.51 2.14
C ALA A 174 4.37 10.32 2.56
N SER A 175 3.68 10.95 1.61
CA SER A 175 2.44 11.70 1.84
C SER A 175 1.32 10.79 2.35
N TYR A 176 1.11 9.65 1.70
CA TYR A 176 0.14 8.64 2.13
C TYR A 176 0.44 8.15 3.55
N LEU A 177 1.69 7.82 3.87
CA LEU A 177 2.09 7.33 5.18
C LEU A 177 1.88 8.39 6.28
N VAL A 178 2.11 9.68 5.99
CA VAL A 178 1.80 10.76 6.94
C VAL A 178 0.31 10.80 7.29
N LEU A 179 -0.55 10.57 6.31
CA LEU A 179 -2.00 10.61 6.51
C LEU A 179 -2.55 9.33 7.15
N ASN A 180 -1.95 8.17 6.85
CA ASN A 180 -2.60 6.88 7.06
C ASN A 180 -1.83 5.91 7.94
N ALA A 181 -0.56 6.13 8.23
CA ALA A 181 0.20 5.35 9.21
C ALA A 181 -0.09 5.80 10.65
N GLY A 182 0.64 5.26 11.62
CA GLY A 182 0.33 5.44 13.05
C GLY A 182 -0.86 4.59 13.49
N ILE A 183 -1.10 3.46 12.83
CA ILE A 183 -2.19 2.54 13.18
C ILE A 183 -1.85 1.90 14.53
N PRO A 184 -2.75 2.00 15.54
CA PRO A 184 -2.55 1.32 16.83
C PRO A 184 -2.38 -0.18 16.65
N ILE A 185 -1.43 -0.77 17.38
CA ILE A 185 -1.09 -2.20 17.23
C ILE A 185 -2.29 -3.11 17.53
N GLU A 186 -3.23 -2.66 18.35
CA GLU A 186 -4.45 -3.38 18.69
C GLU A 186 -5.39 -3.52 17.51
N GLN A 187 -5.31 -2.64 16.51
CA GLN A 187 -6.09 -2.68 15.27
C GLN A 187 -5.46 -3.59 14.21
N VAL A 188 -4.20 -3.99 14.40
CA VAL A 188 -3.52 -4.92 13.51
C VAL A 188 -3.98 -6.35 13.83
N PRO A 189 -4.35 -7.17 12.83
CA PRO A 189 -4.62 -8.59 13.03
C PRO A 189 -3.48 -9.28 13.79
N GLU A 190 -3.81 -10.15 14.74
CA GLU A 190 -2.82 -10.74 15.66
C GLU A 190 -1.72 -11.49 14.90
N GLU A 191 -2.09 -12.21 13.86
CA GLU A 191 -1.19 -12.96 12.99
C GLU A 191 -0.20 -12.08 12.20
N LEU A 192 -0.49 -10.77 12.09
CA LEU A 192 0.38 -9.80 11.42
C LEU A 192 1.20 -8.95 12.40
N ARG A 193 1.07 -9.16 13.69
CA ARG A 193 1.91 -8.51 14.69
C ARG A 193 3.27 -9.20 14.73
N ALA A 194 4.34 -8.43 14.54
CA ALA A 194 5.69 -8.97 14.63
C ALA A 194 6.00 -9.40 16.06
N SER A 195 6.25 -10.68 16.28
CA SER A 195 6.73 -11.18 17.57
C SER A 195 8.09 -10.55 17.89
N GLY A 196 8.16 -9.71 18.93
CA GLY A 196 9.41 -9.10 19.40
C GLY A 196 9.89 -7.87 18.64
N ALA A 197 9.12 -7.32 17.69
CA ALA A 197 9.42 -6.01 17.12
C ALA A 197 8.93 -4.90 18.06
N THR A 198 9.78 -3.92 18.34
CA THR A 198 9.37 -2.64 18.93
C THR A 198 8.74 -1.81 17.82
N TYR A 199 7.49 -1.43 18.00
CA TYR A 199 6.72 -0.57 17.12
C TYR A 199 6.94 0.89 17.46
#